data_3cbd5b7e8fcab566e3ff3db32ebe7871
#
_entry.id   3cbd5b7e8fcab566e3ff3db32ebe7871
#
_cell.length_a   1.000
_cell.length_b   1.000
_cell.length_c   1.000
_cell.angle_alpha   90.00
_cell.angle_beta   90.00
_cell.angle_gamma   90.00
#
_symmetry.space_group_name_H-M   'P 1'
#
loop_
_entity.id
_entity.type
_entity.pdbx_description
1 polymer ?
#
loop_
_entity_poly.entity_id
_entity_poly.type
_entity_poly.pdbx_seq_one_letter_code
_entity_poly.pdbx_strand_id
1 'polypeptide(L)'
;QIYDICLVSEPHLNVQDEFNNIKNFADTCGLISIYTHRLCIEENLKLIFVGESVKNTLSGKREIQFYDKYLGKNKFNISQQAKSTFPSYQRIYQSKLTIGHVSTMLREAIGLKKKVLYCNFSGSEMIKSPLSGIAEIKKPSYKEFKKKVLKILSLSDKKYFDSLRIEYDKIMLPPSETFKNISDKIKKFQ
;
A
#
# COMPACT_ATOMS: atom_id res chain seq x y z
N GLN A 1 13.16 -4.43 -12.07
CA GLN A 1 12.63 -4.10 -10.74
C GLN A 1 13.79 -3.96 -9.75
N ILE A 2 13.78 -2.89 -8.98
CA ILE A 2 14.87 -2.53 -8.04
C ILE A 2 14.58 -3.04 -6.63
N TYR A 3 13.28 -3.06 -6.27
CA TYR A 3 12.80 -3.49 -4.96
C TYR A 3 11.91 -4.73 -5.08
N ASP A 4 11.95 -5.58 -4.08
CA ASP A 4 11.03 -6.70 -3.98
C ASP A 4 9.69 -6.23 -3.40
N ILE A 5 9.75 -5.35 -2.40
CA ILE A 5 8.56 -4.81 -1.71
C ILE A 5 8.62 -3.28 -1.63
N CYS A 6 7.50 -2.65 -1.97
CA CYS A 6 7.18 -1.27 -1.67
C CYS A 6 6.10 -1.25 -0.58
N LEU A 7 6.38 -0.67 0.57
CA LEU A 7 5.38 -0.42 1.60
C LEU A 7 4.85 0.99 1.47
N VAL A 8 3.57 1.12 1.10
CA VAL A 8 2.83 2.38 1.13
C VAL A 8 2.19 2.49 2.50
N SER A 9 2.66 3.43 3.27
CA SER A 9 2.21 3.62 4.64
C SER A 9 1.67 5.03 4.81
N GLU A 10 0.48 5.11 5.34
CA GLU A 10 -0.22 6.35 5.64
C GLU A 10 -0.62 6.30 7.12
N PRO A 11 0.28 6.67 8.04
CA PRO A 11 0.01 6.59 9.48
C PRO A 11 -1.03 7.61 9.96
N HIS A 12 -1.43 8.56 9.12
CA HIS A 12 -2.43 9.60 9.40
C HIS A 12 -2.21 10.31 10.74
N LEU A 13 -0.98 10.71 10.99
CA LEU A 13 -0.53 11.29 12.26
C LEU A 13 -1.21 12.61 12.65
N ASN A 14 -1.94 13.22 11.70
CA ASN A 14 -2.64 14.51 11.90
C ASN A 14 -4.16 14.37 11.97
N VAL A 15 -4.70 13.16 11.86
CA VAL A 15 -6.15 12.94 12.01
C VAL A 15 -6.47 12.97 13.48
N GLN A 16 -6.91 14.12 13.98
CA GLN A 16 -7.52 14.22 15.29
C GLN A 16 -8.87 13.49 15.27
N ASP A 17 -9.04 12.57 16.14
CA ASP A 17 -10.19 11.99 16.86
C ASP A 17 -11.62 12.08 16.32
N GLU A 18 -11.90 12.61 15.15
CA GLU A 18 -13.26 12.57 14.58
C GLU A 18 -13.73 11.14 14.28
N PHE A 19 -12.81 10.20 14.19
CA PHE A 19 -13.07 8.77 14.06
C PHE A 19 -12.64 7.99 15.30
N ASN A 20 -13.23 8.29 16.44
CA ASN A 20 -12.97 7.60 17.72
C ASN A 20 -13.06 6.06 17.68
N ASN A 21 -13.50 5.47 16.56
CA ASN A 21 -13.52 4.03 16.33
C ASN A 21 -12.31 3.50 15.56
N ILE A 22 -11.40 4.36 15.08
CA ILE A 22 -10.16 3.93 14.43
C ILE A 22 -8.99 4.06 15.44
N LYS A 23 -9.20 3.61 16.65
CA LYS A 23 -8.19 3.63 17.74
C LYS A 23 -6.84 3.01 17.37
N ASN A 24 -6.72 2.32 16.23
CA ASN A 24 -5.56 1.51 15.88
C ASN A 24 -5.03 1.77 14.46
N PHE A 25 -5.30 2.93 13.86
CA PHE A 25 -4.82 3.18 12.49
C PHE A 25 -3.30 3.28 12.46
N ALA A 26 -2.72 4.12 13.31
CA ALA A 26 -1.28 4.25 13.44
C ALA A 26 -0.63 2.94 13.92
N ASP A 27 -1.25 2.25 14.89
CA ASP A 27 -0.75 0.96 15.38
C ASP A 27 -0.82 -0.12 14.31
N THR A 28 -1.87 -0.14 13.48
CA THR A 28 -1.98 -1.03 12.32
C THR A 28 -0.86 -0.77 11.30
N CYS A 29 -0.62 0.50 10.96
CA CYS A 29 0.50 0.87 10.08
C CYS A 29 1.85 0.49 10.68
N GLY A 30 2.03 0.70 11.98
CA GLY A 30 3.23 0.29 12.71
C GLY A 30 3.45 -1.21 12.65
N LEU A 31 2.41 -2.00 12.89
CA LEU A 31 2.47 -3.47 12.85
C LEU A 31 2.79 -4.00 11.45
N ILE A 32 2.16 -3.44 10.41
CA ILE A 32 2.45 -3.80 9.02
C ILE A 32 3.92 -3.47 8.69
N SER A 33 4.41 -2.34 9.17
CA SER A 33 5.81 -1.92 8.98
C SER A 33 6.78 -2.90 9.65
N ILE A 34 6.49 -3.31 10.89
CA ILE A 34 7.28 -4.33 11.62
C ILE A 34 7.30 -5.65 10.85
N TYR A 35 6.12 -6.14 10.42
CA TYR A 35 6.02 -7.41 9.71
C TYR A 35 6.76 -7.38 8.38
N THR A 36 6.61 -6.30 7.61
CA THR A 36 7.26 -6.14 6.32
C THR A 36 8.78 -6.04 6.47
N HIS A 37 9.25 -5.22 7.41
CA HIS A 37 10.66 -5.05 7.67
C HIS A 37 11.33 -6.36 8.15
N ARG A 38 10.72 -7.04 9.12
CA ARG A 38 11.16 -8.33 9.62
C ARG A 38 11.25 -9.38 8.51
N LEU A 39 10.22 -9.50 7.68
CA LEU A 39 10.18 -10.41 6.54
C LEU A 39 11.34 -10.13 5.56
N CYS A 40 11.57 -8.86 5.26
CA CYS A 40 12.64 -8.48 4.32
C CYS A 40 14.02 -8.83 4.86
N ILE A 41 14.24 -8.72 6.15
CA ILE A 41 15.49 -9.18 6.79
C ILE A 41 15.62 -10.71 6.71
N GLU A 42 14.56 -11.44 7.13
CA GLU A 42 14.58 -12.91 7.16
C GLU A 42 14.79 -13.54 5.76
N GLU A 43 14.22 -12.94 4.72
CA GLU A 43 14.22 -13.47 3.35
C GLU A 43 15.20 -12.72 2.41
N ASN A 44 16.03 -11.83 2.95
CA ASN A 44 16.98 -11.00 2.19
C ASN A 44 16.32 -10.24 1.01
N LEU A 45 15.15 -9.63 1.26
CA LEU A 45 14.37 -8.88 0.27
C LEU A 45 14.70 -7.39 0.35
N LYS A 46 14.67 -6.72 -0.81
CA LYS A 46 14.87 -5.27 -0.93
C LYS A 46 13.58 -4.53 -0.66
N LEU A 47 13.55 -3.72 0.40
CA LEU A 47 12.39 -2.94 0.85
C LEU A 47 12.59 -1.44 0.60
N ILE A 48 11.53 -0.79 0.16
CA ILE A 48 11.40 0.68 0.17
C ILE A 48 10.06 1.08 0.83
N PHE A 49 10.12 2.04 1.73
CA PHE A 49 8.92 2.72 2.25
C PHE A 49 8.56 3.89 1.36
N VAL A 50 7.28 4.11 1.15
CA VAL A 50 6.75 5.30 0.48
C VAL A 50 5.92 6.06 1.48
N GLY A 51 6.37 7.27 1.81
CA GLY A 51 5.70 8.16 2.75
C GLY A 51 4.66 9.05 2.08
N GLU A 52 3.71 9.51 2.87
CA GLU A 52 2.68 10.48 2.46
C GLU A 52 3.18 11.92 2.56
N SER A 53 4.16 12.17 3.42
CA SER A 53 4.58 13.52 3.80
C SER A 53 5.68 14.06 2.92
N VAL A 54 5.69 15.39 2.74
CA VAL A 54 6.75 16.08 2.01
C VAL A 54 8.02 16.13 2.85
N LYS A 55 9.14 15.77 2.23
CA LYS A 55 10.47 15.80 2.86
C LYS A 55 10.79 17.18 3.44
N ASN A 56 11.44 17.20 4.60
CA ASN A 56 11.88 18.41 5.32
C ASN A 56 10.76 19.29 5.88
N THR A 57 9.50 18.85 5.84
CA THR A 57 8.39 19.48 6.56
C THR A 57 8.25 18.93 7.97
N LEU A 58 7.43 19.59 8.80
CA LEU A 58 7.09 19.08 10.13
C LEU A 58 6.40 17.70 10.05
N SER A 59 5.47 17.53 9.09
CA SER A 59 4.81 16.25 8.84
C SER A 59 5.83 15.18 8.42
N GLY A 60 6.77 15.51 7.54
CA GLY A 60 7.82 14.58 7.12
C GLY A 60 8.73 14.15 8.26
N LYS A 61 9.05 15.06 9.19
CA LYS A 61 9.83 14.72 10.41
C LYS A 61 9.03 13.80 11.33
N ARG A 62 7.72 14.06 11.54
CA ARG A 62 6.84 13.21 12.35
C ARG A 62 6.71 11.80 11.74
N GLU A 63 6.62 11.71 10.43
CA GLU A 63 6.59 10.43 9.73
C GLU A 63 7.87 9.61 9.96
N ILE A 64 9.04 10.22 9.89
CA ILE A 64 10.32 9.56 10.25
C ILE A 64 10.30 9.10 11.71
N GLN A 65 9.89 9.97 12.64
CA GLN A 65 9.80 9.61 14.06
C GLN A 65 8.83 8.45 14.31
N PHE A 66 7.74 8.36 13.53
CA PHE A 66 6.84 7.23 13.59
C PHE A 66 7.56 5.91 13.25
N TYR A 67 8.29 5.86 12.14
CA TYR A 67 9.03 4.65 11.78
C TYR A 67 10.19 4.36 12.72
N ASP A 68 10.89 5.38 13.21
CA ASP A 68 11.95 5.22 14.22
C ASP A 68 11.41 4.54 15.48
N LYS A 69 10.17 4.86 15.90
CA LYS A 69 9.50 4.23 17.04
C LYS A 69 9.29 2.73 16.83
N TYR A 70 8.87 2.31 15.64
CA TYR A 70 8.49 0.92 15.38
C TYR A 70 9.65 0.05 14.89
N LEU A 71 10.61 0.62 14.16
CA LEU A 71 11.66 -0.12 13.48
C LEU A 71 13.06 0.14 14.06
N GLY A 72 13.22 1.22 14.79
CA GLY A 72 14.50 1.73 15.26
C GLY A 72 15.15 2.70 14.29
N LYS A 73 15.94 3.62 14.83
CA LYS A 73 16.59 4.70 14.07
C LYS A 73 17.47 4.16 12.93
N ASN A 74 17.32 4.77 11.76
CA ASN A 74 18.12 4.48 10.57
C ASN A 74 18.06 3.02 10.06
N LYS A 75 17.01 2.26 10.42
CA LYS A 75 16.85 0.87 9.97
C LYS A 75 15.93 0.71 8.75
N PHE A 76 15.52 1.78 8.12
CA PHE A 76 14.62 1.77 6.97
C PHE A 76 14.98 2.81 5.93
N ASN A 77 14.64 2.55 4.68
CA ASN A 77 14.73 3.49 3.57
C ASN A 77 13.33 3.99 3.23
N ILE A 78 13.13 5.32 3.27
CA ILE A 78 11.85 5.92 2.94
C ILE A 78 12.00 6.94 1.81
N SER A 79 11.08 6.86 0.85
CA SER A 79 10.91 7.83 -0.23
C SER A 79 9.72 8.74 0.12
N GLN A 80 10.01 9.89 0.72
CA GLN A 80 9.01 10.91 1.02
C GLN A 80 8.66 11.72 -0.24
N GLN A 81 7.49 12.37 -0.23
CA GLN A 81 7.06 13.26 -1.31
C GLN A 81 8.01 14.44 -1.48
N ALA A 82 8.10 14.95 -2.70
CA ALA A 82 8.82 16.17 -3.03
C ALA A 82 7.85 17.17 -3.67
N LYS A 83 8.14 18.48 -3.57
CA LYS A 83 7.21 19.53 -4.02
C LYS A 83 6.85 19.46 -5.51
N SER A 84 7.74 18.93 -6.35
CA SER A 84 7.60 18.95 -7.81
C SER A 84 7.56 17.56 -8.45
N THR A 85 7.64 16.50 -7.68
CA THR A 85 7.68 15.11 -8.18
C THR A 85 6.85 14.20 -7.33
N PHE A 86 6.37 13.12 -7.94
CA PHE A 86 5.61 12.06 -7.25
C PHE A 86 6.47 10.78 -7.17
N PRO A 87 7.50 10.75 -6.29
CA PRO A 87 8.45 9.64 -6.23
C PRO A 87 7.77 8.33 -5.84
N SER A 88 6.61 8.37 -5.17
CA SER A 88 5.84 7.21 -4.78
C SER A 88 5.45 6.31 -5.97
N TYR A 89 4.97 6.89 -7.07
CA TYR A 89 4.65 6.12 -8.28
C TYR A 89 5.88 5.44 -8.85
N GLN A 90 7.01 6.14 -8.89
CA GLN A 90 8.26 5.56 -9.35
C GLN A 90 8.66 4.35 -8.51
N ARG A 91 8.53 4.41 -7.18
CA ARG A 91 8.86 3.30 -6.27
C ARG A 91 7.92 2.13 -6.43
N ILE A 92 6.61 2.37 -6.61
CA ILE A 92 5.64 1.31 -6.94
C ILE A 92 6.03 0.62 -8.25
N TYR A 93 6.36 1.39 -9.30
CA TYR A 93 6.79 0.81 -10.59
C TYR A 93 8.05 -0.05 -10.47
N GLN A 94 9.00 0.37 -9.64
CA GLN A 94 10.27 -0.30 -9.42
C GLN A 94 10.16 -1.54 -8.53
N SER A 95 8.98 -1.81 -7.95
CA SER A 95 8.77 -2.89 -7.00
C SER A 95 8.01 -4.06 -7.60
N LYS A 96 8.23 -5.28 -7.05
CA LYS A 96 7.50 -6.50 -7.44
C LYS A 96 6.12 -6.58 -6.76
N LEU A 97 6.02 -6.09 -5.52
CA LEU A 97 4.81 -6.11 -4.70
C LEU A 97 4.67 -4.80 -3.95
N THR A 98 3.46 -4.24 -3.94
CA THR A 98 3.10 -3.09 -3.10
C THR A 98 2.22 -3.55 -1.95
N ILE A 99 2.61 -3.22 -0.72
CA ILE A 99 1.87 -3.56 0.51
C ILE A 99 1.37 -2.26 1.14
N GLY A 100 0.19 -2.29 1.71
CA GLY A 100 -0.34 -1.16 2.46
C GLY A 100 -1.63 -1.49 3.19
N HIS A 101 -2.17 -0.50 3.90
CA HIS A 101 -3.39 -0.62 4.68
C HIS A 101 -4.56 0.06 3.97
N VAL A 102 -4.53 1.38 3.92
CA VAL A 102 -5.54 2.21 3.28
C VAL A 102 -4.84 3.27 2.46
N SER A 103 -4.80 3.08 1.15
CA SER A 103 -4.24 4.09 0.28
C SER A 103 -4.88 4.02 -1.09
N THR A 104 -5.22 5.17 -1.66
CA THR A 104 -5.62 5.27 -3.07
C THR A 104 -4.53 4.74 -3.99
N MET A 105 -3.26 4.87 -3.60
CA MET A 105 -2.12 4.36 -4.37
C MET A 105 -2.14 2.83 -4.56
N LEU A 106 -2.73 2.05 -3.65
CA LEU A 106 -2.91 0.61 -3.85
C LEU A 106 -3.94 0.33 -4.95
N ARG A 107 -5.01 1.14 -5.03
CA ARG A 107 -6.02 1.04 -6.10
C ARG A 107 -5.44 1.43 -7.45
N GLU A 108 -4.63 2.47 -7.47
CA GLU A 108 -3.91 2.92 -8.65
C GLU A 108 -2.87 1.88 -9.10
N ALA A 109 -2.13 1.28 -8.17
CA ALA A 109 -1.17 0.22 -8.45
C ALA A 109 -1.85 -0.98 -9.14
N ILE A 110 -3.05 -1.39 -8.71
CA ILE A 110 -3.83 -2.43 -9.38
C ILE A 110 -4.21 -2.01 -10.80
N GLY A 111 -4.69 -0.77 -10.98
CA GLY A 111 -4.99 -0.22 -12.30
C GLY A 111 -3.77 -0.24 -13.24
N LEU A 112 -2.59 -0.06 -12.69
CA LEU A 112 -1.30 -0.15 -13.38
C LEU A 112 -0.76 -1.59 -13.51
N LYS A 113 -1.57 -2.60 -13.26
CA LYS A 113 -1.23 -4.03 -13.31
C LYS A 113 -0.04 -4.39 -12.41
N LYS A 114 0.06 -3.76 -11.21
CA LYS A 114 1.03 -4.09 -10.18
C LYS A 114 0.40 -4.98 -9.12
N LYS A 115 1.17 -5.95 -8.59
CA LYS A 115 0.71 -6.78 -7.48
C LYS A 115 0.60 -5.93 -6.23
N VAL A 116 -0.48 -6.13 -5.47
CA VAL A 116 -0.70 -5.47 -4.18
C VAL A 116 -1.10 -6.47 -3.09
N LEU A 117 -0.89 -6.08 -1.85
CA LEU A 117 -1.44 -6.75 -0.67
C LEU A 117 -2.03 -5.71 0.26
N TYR A 118 -3.34 -5.78 0.46
CA TYR A 118 -4.07 -5.01 1.46
C TYR A 118 -4.01 -5.69 2.82
N CYS A 119 -3.58 -4.96 3.85
CA CYS A 119 -3.49 -5.44 5.23
C CYS A 119 -4.54 -4.73 6.09
N ASN A 120 -5.77 -5.23 6.14
CA ASN A 120 -6.81 -4.69 7.02
C ASN A 120 -6.76 -5.33 8.41
N PHE A 121 -5.73 -4.99 9.20
CA PHE A 121 -5.58 -5.50 10.57
C PHE A 121 -6.43 -4.75 11.60
N SER A 122 -7.05 -3.63 11.23
CA SER A 122 -7.97 -2.88 12.12
C SER A 122 -9.32 -3.57 12.28
N GLY A 123 -9.69 -4.45 11.34
CA GLY A 123 -11.02 -5.06 11.29
C GLY A 123 -12.15 -4.09 10.92
N SER A 124 -11.83 -2.85 10.57
CA SER A 124 -12.83 -1.85 10.19
C SER A 124 -13.42 -2.14 8.82
N GLU A 125 -14.76 -2.18 8.74
CA GLU A 125 -15.48 -2.28 7.46
C GLU A 125 -15.34 -1.02 6.60
N MET A 126 -15.04 0.14 7.21
CA MET A 126 -14.79 1.39 6.48
C MET A 126 -13.52 1.29 5.59
N ILE A 127 -12.62 0.39 5.93
CA ILE A 127 -11.33 0.16 5.26
C ILE A 127 -11.40 -1.11 4.42
N LYS A 128 -12.53 -1.37 3.83
CA LYS A 128 -12.70 -2.55 3.01
C LYS A 128 -11.86 -2.47 1.74
N SER A 129 -11.04 -3.49 1.54
CA SER A 129 -10.29 -3.65 0.29
C SER A 129 -11.25 -3.88 -0.87
N PRO A 130 -11.03 -3.24 -2.04
CA PRO A 130 -11.76 -3.56 -3.27
C PRO A 130 -11.32 -4.91 -3.85
N LEU A 131 -10.35 -5.55 -3.22
CA LEU A 131 -9.78 -6.83 -3.62
C LEU A 131 -10.02 -7.85 -2.52
N SER A 132 -10.18 -9.11 -2.94
CA SER A 132 -10.30 -10.23 -2.01
C SER A 132 -9.39 -11.39 -2.41
N GLY A 133 -9.38 -12.45 -1.61
CA GLY A 133 -8.56 -13.62 -1.89
C GLY A 133 -7.10 -13.41 -1.54
N ILE A 134 -6.21 -13.59 -2.52
CA ILE A 134 -4.77 -13.52 -2.27
C ILE A 134 -4.29 -12.11 -1.95
N ALA A 135 -4.97 -11.08 -2.44
CA ALA A 135 -4.56 -9.68 -2.29
C ALA A 135 -5.00 -9.03 -0.97
N GLU A 136 -5.67 -9.75 -0.08
CA GLU A 136 -6.12 -9.21 1.19
C GLU A 136 -5.71 -10.12 2.36
N ILE A 137 -5.33 -9.48 3.48
CA ILE A 137 -5.13 -10.14 4.77
C ILE A 137 -5.80 -9.33 5.87
N LYS A 138 -6.66 -10.01 6.67
CA LYS A 138 -7.49 -9.37 7.72
C LYS A 138 -6.98 -9.63 9.13
N LYS A 139 -6.21 -10.69 9.34
CA LYS A 139 -5.73 -11.06 10.67
C LYS A 139 -4.27 -10.64 10.85
N PRO A 140 -3.92 -9.99 11.98
CA PRO A 140 -2.56 -9.56 12.27
C PRO A 140 -1.70 -10.75 12.76
N SER A 141 -1.47 -11.71 11.87
CA SER A 141 -0.60 -12.87 12.11
C SER A 141 0.63 -12.79 11.24
N TYR A 142 1.81 -12.68 11.85
CA TYR A 142 3.07 -12.64 11.09
C TYR A 142 3.28 -13.90 10.24
N LYS A 143 2.92 -15.08 10.75
CA LYS A 143 3.02 -16.35 10.01
C LYS A 143 2.18 -16.33 8.73
N GLU A 144 0.93 -15.88 8.83
CA GLU A 144 0.04 -15.77 7.68
C GLU A 144 0.50 -14.67 6.71
N PHE A 145 0.95 -13.53 7.24
CA PHE A 145 1.51 -12.44 6.46
C PHE A 145 2.71 -12.92 5.63
N LYS A 146 3.70 -13.53 6.28
CA LYS A 146 4.90 -14.07 5.62
C LYS A 146 4.51 -15.07 4.52
N LYS A 147 3.66 -16.06 4.84
CA LYS A 147 3.20 -17.06 3.86
C LYS A 147 2.54 -16.40 2.66
N LYS A 148 1.68 -15.40 2.88
CA LYS A 148 0.94 -14.72 1.81
C LYS A 148 1.85 -13.87 0.94
N VAL A 149 2.76 -13.09 1.53
CA VAL A 149 3.71 -12.26 0.78
C VAL A 149 4.61 -13.12 -0.10
N LEU A 150 5.22 -14.18 0.45
CA LEU A 150 6.07 -15.07 -0.32
C LEU A 150 5.32 -15.77 -1.46
N LYS A 151 4.05 -16.18 -1.21
CA LYS A 151 3.21 -16.73 -2.26
C LYS A 151 2.95 -15.71 -3.38
N ILE A 152 2.63 -14.45 -3.05
CA ILE A 152 2.40 -13.42 -4.07
C ILE A 152 3.67 -13.14 -4.86
N LEU A 153 4.83 -13.06 -4.21
CA LEU A 153 6.11 -12.84 -4.88
C LEU A 153 6.46 -13.97 -5.85
N SER A 154 6.12 -15.23 -5.53
CA SER A 154 6.40 -16.40 -6.38
C SER A 154 5.46 -16.54 -7.59
N LEU A 155 4.30 -15.89 -7.60
CA LEU A 155 3.37 -15.95 -8.72
C LEU A 155 3.86 -15.08 -9.89
N SER A 156 3.61 -15.52 -11.12
CA SER A 156 3.66 -14.61 -12.28
C SER A 156 2.54 -13.56 -12.17
N ASP A 157 2.70 -12.43 -12.85
CA ASP A 157 1.67 -11.38 -12.84
C ASP A 157 0.34 -11.94 -13.33
N LYS A 158 0.35 -12.71 -14.44
CA LYS A 158 -0.86 -13.34 -14.96
C LYS A 158 -1.55 -14.20 -13.90
N LYS A 159 -0.84 -15.13 -13.24
CA LYS A 159 -1.42 -16.00 -12.21
C LYS A 159 -1.94 -15.21 -11.01
N TYR A 160 -1.26 -14.13 -10.63
CA TYR A 160 -1.73 -13.26 -9.55
C TYR A 160 -3.07 -12.61 -9.93
N PHE A 161 -3.15 -11.95 -11.13
CA PHE A 161 -4.36 -11.27 -11.57
C PHE A 161 -5.53 -12.22 -11.83
N ASP A 162 -5.28 -13.41 -12.40
CA ASP A 162 -6.30 -14.45 -12.59
C ASP A 162 -6.89 -14.96 -11.26
N SER A 163 -6.14 -14.82 -10.14
CA SER A 163 -6.59 -15.26 -8.80
C SER A 163 -7.34 -14.18 -8.03
N LEU A 164 -7.46 -12.96 -8.56
CA LEU A 164 -8.14 -11.87 -7.88
C LEU A 164 -9.64 -11.88 -8.13
N ARG A 165 -10.37 -11.51 -7.07
CA ARG A 165 -11.74 -11.00 -7.21
C ARG A 165 -11.67 -9.49 -7.05
N ILE A 166 -12.01 -8.74 -8.08
CA ILE A 166 -11.87 -7.29 -8.14
C ILE A 166 -13.27 -6.67 -8.23
N GLU A 167 -13.56 -5.72 -7.34
CA GLU A 167 -14.69 -4.81 -7.49
C GLU A 167 -14.21 -3.64 -8.39
N TYR A 168 -14.42 -3.76 -9.71
CA TYR A 168 -13.86 -2.84 -10.71
C TYR A 168 -14.29 -1.39 -10.55
N ASP A 169 -15.47 -1.15 -10.00
CA ASP A 169 -15.99 0.18 -9.67
C ASP A 169 -15.21 0.88 -8.54
N LYS A 170 -14.41 0.13 -7.80
CA LYS A 170 -13.62 0.62 -6.65
C LYS A 170 -12.12 0.71 -6.91
N ILE A 171 -11.66 0.36 -8.11
CA ILE A 171 -10.26 0.52 -8.50
C ILE A 171 -10.08 1.73 -9.42
N MET A 172 -8.88 2.31 -9.40
CA MET A 172 -8.52 3.39 -10.30
C MET A 172 -7.93 2.79 -11.58
N LEU A 173 -8.62 3.04 -12.70
CA LEU A 173 -8.17 2.61 -14.02
C LEU A 173 -7.07 3.54 -14.56
N PRO A 174 -6.22 3.06 -15.48
CA PRO A 174 -5.31 3.91 -16.22
C PRO A 174 -6.03 5.07 -16.91
N PRO A 175 -5.40 6.25 -17.06
CA PRO A 175 -6.05 7.42 -17.66
C PRO A 175 -6.71 7.15 -19.00
N SER A 176 -6.08 6.34 -19.87
CA SER A 176 -6.65 5.96 -21.19
C SER A 176 -7.98 5.22 -21.08
N GLU A 177 -8.08 4.27 -20.15
CA GLU A 177 -9.32 3.52 -19.89
C GLU A 177 -10.37 4.41 -19.21
N THR A 178 -9.96 5.27 -18.31
CA THR A 178 -10.85 6.24 -17.62
C THR A 178 -11.47 7.19 -18.62
N PHE A 179 -10.71 7.80 -19.51
CA PHE A 179 -11.24 8.71 -20.54
C PHE A 179 -12.19 8.01 -21.50
N LYS A 180 -11.87 6.77 -21.92
CA LYS A 180 -12.77 5.97 -22.76
C LYS A 180 -14.09 5.73 -22.05
N ASN A 181 -14.07 5.28 -20.80
CA ASN A 181 -15.27 4.97 -20.03
C ASN A 181 -16.14 6.22 -19.80
N ILE A 182 -15.54 7.39 -19.55
CA ILE A 182 -16.25 8.67 -19.43
C ILE A 182 -16.90 9.03 -20.77
N SER A 183 -16.14 8.97 -21.86
CA SER A 183 -16.65 9.26 -23.21
C SER A 183 -17.83 8.35 -23.59
N ASP A 184 -17.70 7.04 -23.34
CA ASP A 184 -18.75 6.07 -23.64
C ASP A 184 -20.02 6.27 -22.78
N LYS A 185 -19.87 6.73 -21.54
CA LYS A 185 -21.01 7.12 -20.70
C LYS A 185 -21.69 8.39 -21.22
N ILE A 186 -20.94 9.42 -21.57
CA ILE A 186 -21.50 10.68 -22.10
C ILE A 186 -22.30 10.42 -23.38
N LYS A 187 -21.80 9.59 -24.30
CA LYS A 187 -22.51 9.22 -25.54
C LYS A 187 -23.84 8.51 -25.30
N LYS A 188 -24.02 7.85 -24.16
CA LYS A 188 -25.31 7.21 -23.81
C LYS A 188 -26.37 8.18 -23.32
N PHE A 189 -26.01 9.41 -23.01
CA PHE A 189 -26.94 10.46 -22.56
C PHE A 189 -27.26 11.49 -23.66
N GLN A 190 -26.66 11.36 -24.85
CA GLN A 190 -26.99 12.10 -26.06
C GLN A 190 -27.94 11.28 -26.94
#